data_663cb25494b30715c003461047406a1d
#
_entry.id   663cb25494b30715c003461047406a1d
#
_cell.length_a   1.000
_cell.length_b   1.000
_cell.length_c   1.000
_cell.angle_alpha   90.00
_cell.angle_beta   90.00
_cell.angle_gamma   90.00
#
_symmetry.space_group_name_H-M   'P 1'
#
loop_
_entity.id
_entity.type
_entity.pdbx_description
1 polymer ?
#
loop_
_entity_poly.entity_id
_entity_poly.type
_entity_poly.pdbx_seq_one_letter_code
_entity_poly.pdbx_strand_id
1 'polypeptide(L)'
;MKAPFNRHVGLVVLDVTMSNPNGDPDMESEPRTRELDGRGMISPVSFKRKLRDLVSQESEVFTAAQKELNLGSETENKFEILEERGRDRERIKNMPKDKFIKTYWDARVFGNTFLESLKDSELTKEQKKEQKKKKKEGGYAHLINTGTVQIGVGLSVAPVDIVRMTYTNKAGVEAGKDRGMAPMAFRVVAHGIYCIPIYVNPSIAVKTGATAEDLELLKFMIPYVYQHTASMIRPQITILHAWFAEHKNTLGSCPEHLFIKALTPKVKQGVDRPLSAEDYDIPGKNDLGELQDRFNEVRDLIE
;
A
#
# COMPACT_ATOMS: atom_id res chain seq x y z
N MET A 1 26.75 5.71 7.81
CA MET A 1 26.08 4.52 8.36
C MET A 1 25.88 3.51 7.25
N LYS A 2 26.04 2.22 7.53
CA LYS A 2 25.77 1.14 6.57
C LYS A 2 24.26 0.96 6.41
N ALA A 3 23.79 0.68 5.19
CA ALA A 3 22.37 0.39 4.97
C ALA A 3 21.96 -0.91 5.69
N PRO A 4 20.75 -1.00 6.24
CA PRO A 4 20.31 -2.14 7.05
C PRO A 4 20.02 -3.41 6.22
N PHE A 5 19.79 -3.26 4.91
CA PHE A 5 19.49 -4.33 3.97
C PHE A 5 19.91 -3.94 2.54
N ASN A 6 19.89 -4.88 1.61
CA ASN A 6 20.13 -4.62 0.19
C ASN A 6 18.90 -3.98 -0.47
N ARG A 7 19.05 -3.59 -1.75
CA ARG A 7 17.93 -3.12 -2.56
C ARG A 7 16.97 -4.27 -2.86
N HIS A 8 15.66 -3.97 -2.87
CA HIS A 8 14.65 -4.95 -3.26
C HIS A 8 13.72 -4.38 -4.35
N VAL A 9 13.18 -5.28 -5.14
CA VAL A 9 12.09 -5.01 -6.07
C VAL A 9 11.00 -6.05 -5.87
N GLY A 10 9.74 -5.64 -5.97
CA GLY A 10 8.59 -6.53 -5.86
C GLY A 10 7.54 -6.25 -6.92
N LEU A 11 6.68 -7.24 -7.16
CA LEU A 11 5.52 -7.15 -8.02
C LEU A 11 4.37 -7.94 -7.42
N VAL A 12 3.29 -7.25 -7.07
CA VAL A 12 2.06 -7.91 -6.62
C VAL A 12 1.13 -8.05 -7.83
N VAL A 13 0.69 -9.27 -8.10
CA VAL A 13 -0.23 -9.62 -9.18
C VAL A 13 -1.58 -9.97 -8.55
N LEU A 14 -2.62 -9.25 -8.95
CA LEU A 14 -3.97 -9.38 -8.40
C LEU A 14 -4.95 -9.83 -9.47
N ASP A 15 -5.82 -10.77 -9.11
CA ASP A 15 -7.07 -11.05 -9.81
C ASP A 15 -8.21 -10.27 -9.16
N VAL A 16 -8.88 -9.46 -9.94
CA VAL A 16 -10.03 -8.67 -9.52
C VAL A 16 -11.24 -9.12 -10.32
N THR A 17 -12.19 -9.75 -9.66
CA THR A 17 -13.43 -10.24 -10.26
C THR A 17 -14.63 -9.65 -9.56
N MET A 18 -15.57 -9.07 -10.33
CA MET A 18 -16.83 -8.46 -9.83
C MET A 18 -16.61 -7.58 -8.58
N SER A 19 -15.53 -6.81 -8.57
CA SER A 19 -15.05 -6.06 -7.40
C SER A 19 -14.60 -4.66 -7.77
N ASN A 20 -14.69 -3.73 -6.81
CA ASN A 20 -14.11 -2.39 -6.95
C ASN A 20 -12.80 -2.31 -6.16
N PRO A 21 -11.64 -2.46 -6.81
CA PRO A 21 -10.35 -2.46 -6.10
C PRO A 21 -9.97 -1.09 -5.55
N ASN A 22 -10.41 -0.02 -6.23
CA ASN A 22 -10.15 1.36 -5.83
C ASN A 22 -11.13 2.35 -6.50
N GLY A 23 -12.17 2.74 -5.76
CA GLY A 23 -13.12 3.74 -6.22
C GLY A 23 -12.53 5.15 -6.32
N ASP A 24 -13.05 5.93 -7.25
CA ASP A 24 -12.76 7.35 -7.42
C ASP A 24 -13.79 8.20 -6.68
N PRO A 25 -13.42 8.99 -5.63
CA PRO A 25 -14.37 9.81 -4.90
C PRO A 25 -15.00 10.91 -5.77
N ASP A 26 -14.31 11.36 -6.82
CA ASP A 26 -14.80 12.41 -7.72
C ASP A 26 -15.75 11.86 -8.81
N MET A 27 -15.82 10.51 -8.94
CA MET A 27 -16.64 9.79 -9.91
C MET A 27 -17.62 8.83 -9.21
N GLU A 28 -18.33 9.29 -8.20
CA GLU A 28 -19.31 8.47 -7.44
C GLU A 28 -18.77 7.10 -6.98
N SER A 29 -17.50 7.05 -6.64
CA SER A 29 -16.78 5.82 -6.27
C SER A 29 -16.69 4.77 -7.38
N GLU A 30 -16.83 5.14 -8.63
CA GLU A 30 -16.55 4.26 -9.78
C GLU A 30 -15.11 3.72 -9.72
N PRO A 31 -14.85 2.46 -10.13
CA PRO A 31 -13.49 1.95 -10.24
C PRO A 31 -12.62 2.87 -11.08
N ARG A 32 -11.45 3.24 -10.54
CA ARG A 32 -10.52 4.11 -11.26
C ARG A 32 -10.03 3.46 -12.55
N THR A 33 -10.09 4.20 -13.63
CA THR A 33 -9.52 3.80 -14.92
C THR A 33 -8.60 4.88 -15.47
N ARG A 34 -7.67 4.48 -16.32
CA ARG A 34 -6.79 5.39 -17.04
C ARG A 34 -7.48 5.82 -18.34
N GLU A 35 -7.73 7.11 -18.50
CA GLU A 35 -8.46 7.66 -19.65
C GLU A 35 -7.83 7.30 -21.00
N LEU A 36 -6.49 7.19 -21.02
CA LEU A 36 -5.73 6.94 -22.27
C LEU A 36 -6.10 5.60 -22.93
N ASP A 37 -6.33 4.55 -22.15
CA ASP A 37 -6.44 3.17 -22.64
C ASP A 37 -7.45 2.30 -21.88
N GLY A 38 -8.23 2.89 -20.99
CA GLY A 38 -9.27 2.17 -20.23
C GLY A 38 -8.74 1.14 -19.22
N ARG A 39 -7.43 1.12 -18.94
CA ARG A 39 -6.86 0.20 -17.95
C ARG A 39 -7.28 0.61 -16.54
N GLY A 40 -7.69 -0.36 -15.75
CA GLY A 40 -8.04 -0.16 -14.36
C GLY A 40 -6.83 0.26 -13.51
N MET A 41 -7.07 1.07 -12.49
CA MET A 41 -6.03 1.65 -11.65
C MET A 41 -6.28 1.39 -10.16
N ILE A 42 -5.20 1.05 -9.45
CA ILE A 42 -5.16 1.01 -7.99
C ILE A 42 -4.12 2.02 -7.52
N SER A 43 -4.56 3.04 -6.78
CA SER A 43 -3.65 4.07 -6.27
C SER A 43 -2.72 3.49 -5.19
N PRO A 44 -1.45 3.93 -5.15
CA PRO A 44 -0.54 3.57 -4.06
C PRO A 44 -1.09 3.91 -2.67
N VAL A 45 -1.86 4.97 -2.57
CA VAL A 45 -2.50 5.42 -1.32
C VAL A 45 -3.50 4.39 -0.81
N SER A 46 -4.34 3.84 -1.71
CA SER A 46 -5.30 2.78 -1.36
C SER A 46 -4.61 1.52 -0.87
N PHE A 47 -3.55 1.08 -1.54
CA PHE A 47 -2.79 -0.11 -1.14
C PHE A 47 -2.07 0.10 0.20
N LYS A 48 -1.37 1.24 0.37
CA LYS A 48 -0.71 1.61 1.63
C LYS A 48 -1.70 1.72 2.80
N ARG A 49 -2.93 2.21 2.55
CA ARG A 49 -3.95 2.29 3.60
C ARG A 49 -4.30 0.92 4.15
N LYS A 50 -4.51 -0.06 3.27
CA LYS A 50 -4.80 -1.44 3.66
C LYS A 50 -3.66 -2.07 4.48
N LEU A 51 -2.41 -1.84 4.07
CA LEU A 51 -1.24 -2.30 4.83
C LEU A 51 -1.19 -1.67 6.23
N ARG A 52 -1.51 -0.38 6.37
CA ARG A 52 -1.59 0.29 7.67
C ARG A 52 -2.69 -0.30 8.55
N ASP A 53 -3.86 -0.59 7.97
CA ASP A 53 -4.97 -1.19 8.70
C ASP A 53 -4.61 -2.58 9.26
N LEU A 54 -3.77 -3.36 8.55
CA LEU A 54 -3.26 -4.65 9.03
C LEU A 54 -2.24 -4.53 10.16
N VAL A 55 -1.42 -3.48 10.17
CA VAL A 55 -0.40 -3.24 11.21
C VAL A 55 -1.01 -2.63 12.47
N SER A 56 -2.28 -2.22 12.46
CA SER A 56 -2.98 -1.77 13.65
C SER A 56 -2.85 -2.79 14.80
N GLN A 57 -2.64 -2.31 16.03
CA GLN A 57 -2.45 -3.16 17.21
C GLN A 57 -3.63 -4.10 17.52
N GLU A 58 -4.80 -3.82 16.96
CA GLU A 58 -6.00 -4.65 17.09
C GLU A 58 -6.11 -5.73 15.99
N SER A 59 -5.18 -5.75 15.04
CA SER A 59 -5.21 -6.71 13.93
C SER A 59 -4.67 -8.09 14.36
N GLU A 60 -5.45 -9.14 14.09
CA GLU A 60 -4.98 -10.53 14.27
C GLU A 60 -3.77 -10.84 13.39
N VAL A 61 -3.69 -10.25 12.20
CA VAL A 61 -2.56 -10.41 11.28
C VAL A 61 -1.29 -9.83 11.90
N PHE A 62 -1.39 -8.65 12.54
CA PHE A 62 -0.24 -8.07 13.23
C PHE A 62 0.21 -8.90 14.43
N THR A 63 -0.74 -9.44 15.19
CA THR A 63 -0.43 -10.35 16.32
C THR A 63 0.30 -11.60 15.82
N ALA A 64 -0.13 -12.18 14.70
CA ALA A 64 0.55 -13.31 14.08
C ALA A 64 1.96 -12.93 13.62
N ALA A 65 2.11 -11.77 12.96
CA ALA A 65 3.41 -11.25 12.53
C ALA A 65 4.38 -11.04 13.70
N GLN A 66 3.91 -10.46 14.79
CA GLN A 66 4.71 -10.24 15.99
C GLN A 66 5.29 -11.56 16.52
N LYS A 67 4.47 -12.61 16.55
CA LYS A 67 4.89 -13.94 17.01
C LYS A 67 5.87 -14.60 16.05
N GLU A 68 5.58 -14.58 14.74
CA GLU A 68 6.37 -15.28 13.74
C GLU A 68 7.73 -14.59 13.49
N LEU A 69 7.73 -13.28 13.42
CA LEU A 69 8.93 -12.47 13.19
C LEU A 69 9.66 -12.10 14.48
N ASN A 70 9.20 -12.58 15.65
CA ASN A 70 9.75 -12.23 16.97
C ASN A 70 9.85 -10.71 17.19
N LEU A 71 8.85 -9.95 16.73
CA LEU A 71 8.77 -8.50 16.93
C LEU A 71 8.35 -8.19 18.38
N GLY A 72 9.19 -8.53 19.34
CA GLY A 72 8.87 -8.46 20.76
C GLY A 72 9.29 -7.15 21.41
N SER A 73 9.17 -7.11 22.76
CA SER A 73 9.50 -5.96 23.63
C SER A 73 10.96 -5.52 23.58
N GLU A 74 11.86 -6.32 23.01
CA GLU A 74 13.28 -6.04 22.88
C GLU A 74 13.63 -5.20 21.64
N THR A 75 12.71 -5.03 20.68
CA THR A 75 12.93 -4.17 19.53
C THR A 75 12.87 -2.70 19.97
N GLU A 76 13.91 -1.93 19.64
CA GLU A 76 13.91 -0.48 19.92
C GLU A 76 12.82 0.27 19.17
N ASN A 77 12.37 -0.28 18.03
CA ASN A 77 11.34 0.29 17.16
C ASN A 77 9.96 -0.24 17.51
N LYS A 78 8.98 0.66 17.55
CA LYS A 78 7.56 0.34 17.65
C LYS A 78 6.94 0.32 16.26
N PHE A 79 5.78 -0.29 16.18
CA PHE A 79 5.03 -0.43 14.92
C PHE A 79 3.68 0.32 14.99
N GLU A 80 3.66 1.50 15.66
CA GLU A 80 2.50 2.38 15.65
C GLU A 80 2.30 2.98 14.24
N ILE A 81 1.04 3.33 13.91
CA ILE A 81 0.67 3.94 12.62
C ILE A 81 0.48 5.44 12.81
N LEU A 82 1.21 6.23 12.00
CA LEU A 82 1.09 7.69 11.98
C LEU A 82 -0.18 8.15 11.26
N GLU A 83 -0.45 7.54 10.09
CA GLU A 83 -1.57 7.90 9.20
C GLU A 83 -2.84 7.14 9.57
N GLU A 84 -3.32 7.31 10.82
CA GLU A 84 -4.57 6.74 11.30
C GLU A 84 -5.64 7.81 11.55
N ARG A 85 -6.92 7.40 11.66
CA ARG A 85 -8.02 8.29 12.02
C ARG A 85 -7.97 8.59 13.52
N GLY A 86 -8.21 9.86 13.89
CA GLY A 86 -8.26 10.25 15.30
C GLY A 86 -6.89 10.38 15.97
N ARG A 87 -5.79 10.41 15.20
CA ARG A 87 -4.44 10.58 15.74
C ARG A 87 -4.32 11.83 16.61
N ASP A 88 -3.61 11.70 17.74
CA ASP A 88 -3.33 12.80 18.65
C ASP A 88 -2.21 13.70 18.06
N ARG A 89 -2.66 14.79 17.42
CA ARG A 89 -1.75 15.74 16.76
C ARG A 89 -0.83 16.47 17.74
N GLU A 90 -1.30 16.77 18.96
CA GLU A 90 -0.49 17.45 19.96
C GLU A 90 0.60 16.52 20.52
N ARG A 91 0.27 15.26 20.75
CA ARG A 91 1.27 14.24 21.12
C ARG A 91 2.36 14.14 20.06
N ILE A 92 1.97 14.04 18.79
CA ILE A 92 2.91 13.88 17.67
C ILE A 92 3.79 15.14 17.53
N LYS A 93 3.19 16.32 17.59
CA LYS A 93 3.87 17.62 17.49
C LYS A 93 4.93 17.82 18.57
N ASN A 94 4.70 17.31 19.77
CA ASN A 94 5.60 17.46 20.91
C ASN A 94 6.60 16.28 21.06
N MET A 95 6.58 15.30 20.14
CA MET A 95 7.45 14.13 20.20
C MET A 95 8.86 14.44 19.68
N PRO A 96 9.95 14.06 20.38
CA PRO A 96 11.32 14.15 19.87
C PRO A 96 11.51 13.37 18.57
N LYS A 97 12.33 13.90 17.65
CA LYS A 97 12.54 13.30 16.31
C LYS A 97 12.94 11.82 16.39
N ASP A 98 13.89 11.49 17.28
CA ASP A 98 14.34 10.11 17.43
C ASP A 98 13.23 9.20 17.95
N LYS A 99 12.41 9.70 18.89
CA LYS A 99 11.24 8.98 19.37
C LYS A 99 10.19 8.81 18.28
N PHE A 100 9.95 9.86 17.46
CA PHE A 100 9.03 9.80 16.33
C PHE A 100 9.44 8.71 15.33
N ILE A 101 10.72 8.69 14.93
CA ILE A 101 11.26 7.68 14.02
C ILE A 101 11.08 6.27 14.61
N LYS A 102 11.42 6.06 15.88
CA LYS A 102 11.29 4.76 16.55
C LYS A 102 9.82 4.32 16.74
N THR A 103 8.87 5.25 16.79
CA THR A 103 7.47 4.96 17.09
C THR A 103 6.69 4.53 15.85
N TYR A 104 6.82 5.27 14.73
CA TYR A 104 5.90 5.12 13.60
C TYR A 104 6.50 4.31 12.46
N TRP A 105 5.98 3.08 12.30
CA TRP A 105 6.39 2.16 11.24
C TRP A 105 6.12 2.71 9.84
N ASP A 106 4.91 3.20 9.61
CA ASP A 106 4.53 3.69 8.29
C ASP A 106 5.28 4.96 7.88
N ALA A 107 5.72 5.77 8.84
CA ALA A 107 6.58 6.92 8.57
C ALA A 107 7.98 6.48 8.12
N ARG A 108 8.55 5.42 8.72
CA ARG A 108 9.84 4.85 8.29
C ARG A 108 9.73 4.19 6.91
N VAL A 109 8.68 3.42 6.70
CA VAL A 109 8.49 2.59 5.50
C VAL A 109 7.97 3.41 4.33
N PHE A 110 6.87 4.13 4.49
CA PHE A 110 6.19 4.84 3.39
C PHE A 110 6.49 6.33 3.31
N GLY A 111 7.17 6.86 4.32
CA GLY A 111 7.38 8.29 4.46
C GLY A 111 6.16 9.01 5.02
N ASN A 112 6.32 10.31 5.23
CA ASN A 112 5.27 11.15 5.76
C ASN A 112 5.37 12.58 5.21
N THR A 113 4.23 13.26 5.24
CA THR A 113 4.09 14.70 4.96
C THR A 113 3.47 15.39 6.17
N PHE A 114 3.99 15.14 7.38
CA PHE A 114 3.47 15.76 8.58
C PHE A 114 3.82 17.26 8.57
N LEU A 115 2.86 18.07 8.12
CA LEU A 115 2.92 19.52 8.02
C LEU A 115 1.98 20.13 9.05
N GLU A 116 2.30 20.05 10.32
CA GLU A 116 1.57 20.83 11.31
C GLU A 116 2.31 22.14 11.60
N SER A 117 2.15 23.10 10.69
CA SER A 117 2.27 24.52 11.03
C SER A 117 0.88 25.02 11.41
N LEU A 118 0.73 25.54 12.62
CA LEU A 118 -0.37 26.46 12.86
C LEU A 118 -0.30 27.54 11.76
N LYS A 119 -1.45 27.83 11.13
CA LYS A 119 -1.49 28.93 10.14
C LYS A 119 -0.89 30.15 10.77
N ASP A 120 -0.01 30.84 10.06
CA ASP A 120 0.66 32.06 10.57
C ASP A 120 -0.32 33.13 11.08
N SER A 121 -1.59 33.06 10.65
CA SER A 121 -2.69 33.93 11.13
C SER A 121 -3.19 33.57 12.55
N GLU A 122 -2.91 32.37 13.06
CA GLU A 122 -3.41 31.90 14.36
C GLU A 122 -2.33 31.99 15.46
N LEU A 123 -1.11 32.43 15.11
CA LEU A 123 0.02 32.54 16.02
C LEU A 123 0.17 33.94 16.59
N THR A 124 0.28 34.02 17.91
CA THR A 124 0.73 35.26 18.57
C THR A 124 2.18 35.60 18.23
N LYS A 125 2.58 36.87 18.41
CA LYS A 125 3.98 37.29 18.15
C LYS A 125 5.01 36.51 18.96
N GLU A 126 4.66 36.06 20.17
CA GLU A 126 5.50 35.26 21.05
C GLU A 126 5.62 33.83 20.54
N GLN A 127 4.52 33.21 20.14
CA GLN A 127 4.50 31.87 19.53
C GLN A 127 5.30 31.80 18.22
N LYS A 128 5.26 32.89 17.40
CA LYS A 128 6.13 33.02 16.20
C LYS A 128 7.62 33.07 16.53
N LYS A 129 8.00 33.77 17.63
CA LYS A 129 9.39 33.78 18.10
C LYS A 129 9.85 32.43 18.62
N GLU A 130 8.98 31.75 19.36
CA GLU A 130 9.25 30.41 19.91
C GLU A 130 9.36 29.34 18.82
N GLN A 131 8.49 29.39 17.80
CA GLN A 131 8.62 28.53 16.63
C GLN A 131 9.90 28.78 15.84
N LYS A 132 10.31 30.05 15.66
CA LYS A 132 11.60 30.38 15.02
C LYS A 132 12.80 29.88 15.82
N LYS A 133 12.71 29.89 17.14
CA LYS A 133 13.76 29.37 18.05
C LYS A 133 13.81 27.85 17.98
N LYS A 134 12.67 27.16 18.05
CA LYS A 134 12.55 25.70 17.89
C LYS A 134 12.98 25.23 16.50
N LYS A 135 12.75 26.03 15.43
CA LYS A 135 13.28 25.77 14.08
C LYS A 135 14.82 25.81 14.02
N LYS A 136 15.46 26.71 14.78
CA LYS A 136 16.93 26.81 14.86
C LYS A 136 17.53 25.70 15.71
N GLU A 137 16.81 25.15 16.67
CA GLU A 137 17.24 24.10 17.59
C GLU A 137 16.91 22.68 17.08
N GLY A 138 16.52 22.53 15.82
CA GLY A 138 16.23 21.21 15.21
C GLY A 138 14.88 20.60 15.62
N GLY A 139 13.99 21.41 16.25
CA GLY A 139 12.66 21.02 16.66
C GLY A 139 11.64 21.07 15.49
N TYR A 140 10.97 20.00 15.29
CA TYR A 140 9.67 19.72 14.65
C TYR A 140 9.30 20.25 13.28
N ALA A 141 9.97 21.19 12.70
CA ALA A 141 9.38 22.02 11.65
C ALA A 141 9.14 21.25 10.37
N HIS A 142 9.24 20.23 10.00
CA HIS A 142 8.94 19.51 8.75
C HIS A 142 9.65 18.14 8.68
N LEU A 143 9.07 17.13 9.32
CA LEU A 143 9.45 15.74 9.03
C LEU A 143 8.77 15.30 7.72
N ILE A 144 9.13 15.93 6.61
CA ILE A 144 8.81 15.40 5.28
C ILE A 144 9.92 14.44 4.92
N ASN A 145 9.62 13.17 4.95
CA ASN A 145 10.55 12.14 4.53
C ASN A 145 9.95 11.31 3.40
N THR A 146 10.71 11.16 2.33
CA THR A 146 10.44 10.11 1.34
C THR A 146 10.64 8.76 2.01
N GLY A 147 9.66 7.87 1.92
CA GLY A 147 9.73 6.55 2.53
C GLY A 147 10.73 5.63 1.85
N THR A 148 11.18 4.65 2.60
CA THR A 148 12.10 3.60 2.14
C THR A 148 11.47 2.74 1.05
N VAL A 149 10.16 2.50 1.15
CA VAL A 149 9.38 1.69 0.20
C VAL A 149 8.51 2.60 -0.66
N GLN A 150 8.68 2.50 -1.96
CA GLN A 150 7.84 3.16 -2.95
C GLN A 150 6.96 2.12 -3.63
N ILE A 151 5.64 2.36 -3.58
CA ILE A 151 4.65 1.54 -4.26
C ILE A 151 4.19 2.32 -5.49
N GLY A 152 4.27 1.70 -6.65
CA GLY A 152 3.80 2.28 -7.89
C GLY A 152 2.27 2.21 -8.03
N VAL A 153 1.74 2.83 -9.06
CA VAL A 153 0.33 2.68 -9.43
C VAL A 153 0.11 1.25 -9.91
N GLY A 154 -0.87 0.56 -9.30
CA GLY A 154 -1.35 -0.72 -9.82
C GLY A 154 -2.13 -0.49 -11.12
N LEU A 155 -1.72 -1.14 -12.19
CA LEU A 155 -2.40 -1.06 -13.49
C LEU A 155 -2.88 -2.43 -13.90
N SER A 156 -4.09 -2.51 -14.45
CA SER A 156 -4.53 -3.74 -15.09
C SER A 156 -3.72 -4.05 -16.35
N VAL A 157 -3.55 -5.33 -16.66
CA VAL A 157 -2.79 -5.79 -17.84
C VAL A 157 -3.53 -5.43 -19.14
N ALA A 158 -4.88 -5.52 -19.12
CA ALA A 158 -5.77 -5.13 -20.20
C ALA A 158 -6.73 -4.01 -19.76
N PRO A 159 -7.42 -3.33 -20.69
CA PRO A 159 -8.57 -2.50 -20.38
C PRO A 159 -9.60 -3.28 -19.57
N VAL A 160 -10.35 -2.61 -18.69
CA VAL A 160 -11.35 -3.25 -17.84
C VAL A 160 -12.76 -2.78 -18.16
N ASP A 161 -13.71 -3.69 -18.01
CA ASP A 161 -15.13 -3.37 -18.14
C ASP A 161 -15.74 -3.04 -16.80
N ILE A 162 -16.45 -1.92 -16.74
CA ILE A 162 -17.18 -1.49 -15.55
C ILE A 162 -18.62 -1.93 -15.63
N VAL A 163 -19.07 -2.71 -14.65
CA VAL A 163 -20.44 -3.22 -14.52
C VAL A 163 -21.15 -2.46 -13.41
N ARG A 164 -22.35 -1.98 -13.71
CA ARG A 164 -23.25 -1.39 -12.73
C ARG A 164 -24.09 -2.50 -12.08
N MET A 165 -24.01 -2.59 -10.75
CA MET A 165 -24.82 -3.48 -9.93
C MET A 165 -25.83 -2.65 -9.16
N THR A 166 -27.10 -3.09 -9.14
CA THR A 166 -28.16 -2.41 -8.42
C THR A 166 -28.82 -3.39 -7.46
N TYR A 167 -28.91 -3.00 -6.20
CA TYR A 167 -29.63 -3.74 -5.15
C TYR A 167 -30.69 -2.86 -4.54
N THR A 168 -31.76 -3.48 -4.07
CA THR A 168 -32.85 -2.79 -3.39
C THR A 168 -32.79 -3.16 -1.91
N ASN A 169 -32.59 -2.18 -1.05
CA ASN A 169 -32.63 -2.40 0.39
C ASN A 169 -34.04 -2.16 0.91
N LYS A 170 -34.64 -3.19 1.50
CA LYS A 170 -35.97 -3.15 2.14
C LYS A 170 -35.92 -2.70 3.62
N ALA A 171 -34.80 -2.16 4.08
CA ALA A 171 -34.64 -1.81 5.49
C ALA A 171 -35.52 -0.62 5.87
N GLY A 172 -36.31 -0.80 6.94
CA GLY A 172 -36.91 0.26 7.71
C GLY A 172 -38.24 0.81 7.21
N VAL A 173 -39.23 -0.04 7.05
CA VAL A 173 -40.62 0.44 7.03
C VAL A 173 -41.08 0.61 8.48
N GLU A 174 -41.04 1.84 9.01
CA GLU A 174 -41.81 2.17 10.21
C GLU A 174 -43.30 2.03 9.88
N ALA A 175 -44.06 1.40 10.76
CA ALA A 175 -45.51 1.23 10.58
C ALA A 175 -46.15 2.61 10.34
N GLY A 176 -46.77 2.78 9.16
CA GLY A 176 -47.46 4.01 8.77
C GLY A 176 -46.65 5.03 7.95
N LYS A 177 -45.39 4.75 7.62
CA LYS A 177 -44.59 5.57 6.67
C LYS A 177 -44.19 4.70 5.46
N ASP A 178 -44.79 4.96 4.33
CA ASP A 178 -44.43 4.38 3.04
C ASP A 178 -43.10 5.03 2.56
N ARG A 179 -41.97 4.70 3.24
CA ARG A 179 -40.66 5.08 2.78
C ARG A 179 -40.23 4.07 1.75
N GLY A 180 -40.24 4.50 0.51
CA GLY A 180 -39.85 3.71 -0.63
C GLY A 180 -38.49 3.00 -0.46
N MET A 181 -38.34 1.87 -1.14
CA MET A 181 -37.10 1.12 -1.25
C MET A 181 -35.98 2.05 -1.74
N ALA A 182 -34.90 2.18 -0.95
CA ALA A 182 -33.72 2.92 -1.39
C ALA A 182 -32.88 2.03 -2.34
N PRO A 183 -32.79 2.32 -3.63
CA PRO A 183 -31.91 1.60 -4.52
C PRO A 183 -30.46 1.93 -4.17
N MET A 184 -29.65 0.90 -3.97
CA MET A 184 -28.19 1.03 -3.86
C MET A 184 -27.60 0.61 -5.21
N ALA A 185 -26.92 1.55 -5.86
CA ALA A 185 -26.17 1.28 -7.08
C ALA A 185 -24.68 1.42 -6.81
N PHE A 186 -23.88 0.48 -7.27
CA PHE A 186 -22.44 0.56 -7.25
C PHE A 186 -21.85 0.00 -8.53
N ARG A 187 -20.62 0.40 -8.81
CA ARG A 187 -19.91 -0.01 -10.01
C ARG A 187 -18.68 -0.85 -9.62
N VAL A 188 -18.48 -1.92 -10.34
CA VAL A 188 -17.39 -2.88 -10.13
C VAL A 188 -16.69 -3.17 -11.44
N VAL A 189 -15.43 -3.59 -11.36
CA VAL A 189 -14.70 -4.19 -12.48
C VAL A 189 -15.27 -5.59 -12.70
N ALA A 190 -15.63 -5.92 -13.95
CA ALA A 190 -16.09 -7.26 -14.30
C ALA A 190 -14.97 -8.29 -14.04
N HIS A 191 -13.83 -8.06 -14.67
CA HIS A 191 -12.61 -8.83 -14.46
C HIS A 191 -11.38 -8.00 -14.84
N GLY A 192 -10.22 -8.28 -14.20
CA GLY A 192 -8.92 -7.75 -14.60
C GLY A 192 -7.77 -8.23 -13.74
N ILE A 193 -6.64 -8.51 -14.38
CA ILE A 193 -5.37 -8.80 -13.70
C ILE A 193 -4.62 -7.48 -13.53
N TYR A 194 -4.26 -7.13 -12.28
CA TYR A 194 -3.55 -5.90 -11.92
C TYR A 194 -2.15 -6.19 -11.42
N CYS A 195 -1.21 -5.32 -11.76
CA CYS A 195 0.18 -5.39 -11.35
C CYS A 195 0.57 -4.16 -10.54
N ILE A 196 1.04 -4.34 -9.31
CA ILE A 196 1.50 -3.26 -8.42
C ILE A 196 3.01 -3.42 -8.20
N PRO A 197 3.86 -2.57 -8.80
CA PRO A 197 5.30 -2.61 -8.56
C PRO A 197 5.67 -2.00 -7.21
N ILE A 198 6.67 -2.60 -6.55
CA ILE A 198 7.20 -2.17 -5.25
C ILE A 198 8.71 -2.01 -5.36
N TYR A 199 9.23 -0.91 -4.84
CA TYR A 199 10.65 -0.57 -4.85
C TYR A 199 11.14 -0.27 -3.43
N VAL A 200 12.23 -0.90 -3.01
CA VAL A 200 12.82 -0.69 -1.68
C VAL A 200 14.21 -0.09 -1.82
N ASN A 201 14.39 1.11 -1.30
CA ASN A 201 15.64 1.86 -1.39
C ASN A 201 16.40 1.86 -0.05
N PRO A 202 17.48 1.08 0.08
CA PRO A 202 18.25 0.99 1.32
C PRO A 202 18.97 2.30 1.69
N SER A 203 19.29 3.16 0.73
CA SER A 203 19.89 4.46 1.00
C SER A 203 18.93 5.42 1.71
N ILE A 204 17.63 5.30 1.44
CA ILE A 204 16.60 6.07 2.13
C ILE A 204 16.38 5.50 3.54
N ALA A 205 16.48 4.19 3.73
CA ALA A 205 16.35 3.55 5.04
C ALA A 205 17.31 4.14 6.08
N VAL A 206 18.54 4.47 5.70
CA VAL A 206 19.52 5.16 6.57
C VAL A 206 18.98 6.51 7.08
N LYS A 207 18.15 7.20 6.30
CA LYS A 207 17.59 8.52 6.67
C LYS A 207 16.30 8.40 7.45
N THR A 208 15.46 7.41 7.12
CA THR A 208 14.15 7.21 7.75
C THR A 208 14.22 6.40 9.02
N GLY A 209 15.35 5.69 9.27
CA GLY A 209 15.48 4.75 10.37
C GLY A 209 14.76 3.41 10.15
N ALA A 210 14.37 3.10 8.90
CA ALA A 210 13.77 1.81 8.58
C ALA A 210 14.78 0.68 8.77
N THR A 211 14.32 -0.43 9.33
CA THR A 211 15.12 -1.61 9.69
C THR A 211 14.74 -2.83 8.84
N ALA A 212 15.48 -3.92 9.01
CA ALA A 212 15.15 -5.19 8.36
C ALA A 212 13.80 -5.73 8.85
N GLU A 213 13.50 -5.60 10.13
CA GLU A 213 12.22 -6.01 10.72
C GLU A 213 11.05 -5.24 10.13
N ASP A 214 11.22 -3.95 9.82
CA ASP A 214 10.20 -3.15 9.14
C ASP A 214 9.86 -3.71 7.75
N LEU A 215 10.88 -4.19 7.03
CA LEU A 215 10.73 -4.77 5.71
C LEU A 215 10.13 -6.18 5.78
N GLU A 216 10.54 -7.01 6.73
CA GLU A 216 9.94 -8.33 6.93
C GLU A 216 8.47 -8.22 7.36
N LEU A 217 8.13 -7.26 8.22
CA LEU A 217 6.73 -6.98 8.55
C LEU A 217 5.92 -6.59 7.31
N LEU A 218 6.46 -5.72 6.45
CA LEU A 218 5.80 -5.37 5.17
C LEU A 218 5.55 -6.61 4.31
N LYS A 219 6.57 -7.47 4.14
CA LYS A 219 6.45 -8.70 3.36
C LYS A 219 5.39 -9.62 3.94
N PHE A 220 5.37 -9.79 5.26
CA PHE A 220 4.38 -10.59 5.96
C PHE A 220 2.94 -10.08 5.75
N MET A 221 2.74 -8.76 5.71
CA MET A 221 1.41 -8.16 5.57
C MET A 221 0.83 -8.27 4.16
N ILE A 222 1.66 -8.29 3.11
CA ILE A 222 1.21 -8.24 1.71
C ILE A 222 0.20 -9.36 1.37
N PRO A 223 0.38 -10.62 1.71
CA PRO A 223 -0.57 -11.71 1.43
C PRO A 223 -1.99 -11.45 1.95
N TYR A 224 -2.12 -10.73 3.06
CA TYR A 224 -3.38 -10.53 3.77
C TYR A 224 -4.14 -9.26 3.38
N VAL A 225 -3.54 -8.38 2.54
CA VAL A 225 -4.05 -7.02 2.25
C VAL A 225 -5.50 -7.01 1.79
N TYR A 226 -5.91 -7.93 0.92
CA TYR A 226 -7.26 -7.95 0.39
C TYR A 226 -8.20 -8.88 1.14
N GLN A 227 -7.72 -9.98 1.70
CA GLN A 227 -8.53 -10.91 2.49
C GLN A 227 -9.14 -10.21 3.72
N HIS A 228 -8.34 -9.44 4.45
CA HIS A 228 -8.79 -8.72 5.65
C HIS A 228 -9.45 -7.37 5.37
N THR A 229 -9.56 -6.96 4.11
CA THR A 229 -10.25 -5.73 3.70
C THR A 229 -11.42 -5.99 2.74
N ALA A 230 -11.90 -7.23 2.69
CA ALA A 230 -13.06 -7.61 1.89
C ALA A 230 -14.30 -6.83 2.34
N SER A 231 -15.16 -6.49 1.38
CA SER A 231 -16.41 -5.77 1.62
C SER A 231 -17.42 -6.11 0.53
N MET A 232 -18.67 -5.67 0.68
CA MET A 232 -19.73 -5.92 -0.30
C MET A 232 -19.34 -5.49 -1.73
N ILE A 233 -18.61 -4.38 -1.87
CA ILE A 233 -18.14 -3.90 -3.18
C ILE A 233 -16.76 -4.44 -3.58
N ARG A 234 -16.14 -5.26 -2.75
CA ARG A 234 -14.82 -5.90 -2.94
C ARG A 234 -14.85 -7.34 -2.44
N PRO A 235 -15.79 -8.16 -2.93
CA PRO A 235 -15.90 -9.53 -2.42
C PRO A 235 -14.78 -10.44 -2.93
N GLN A 236 -14.22 -10.17 -4.12
CA GLN A 236 -13.32 -11.09 -4.81
C GLN A 236 -12.14 -10.34 -5.42
N ILE A 237 -11.12 -10.12 -4.59
CA ILE A 237 -9.80 -9.65 -4.99
C ILE A 237 -8.78 -10.62 -4.41
N THR A 238 -8.11 -11.36 -5.29
CA THR A 238 -7.15 -12.41 -4.91
C THR A 238 -5.75 -11.98 -5.30
N ILE A 239 -4.79 -12.13 -4.41
CA ILE A 239 -3.38 -12.00 -4.75
C ILE A 239 -2.94 -13.34 -5.35
N LEU A 240 -2.63 -13.34 -6.64
CA LEU A 240 -2.14 -14.53 -7.33
C LEU A 240 -0.67 -14.77 -7.03
N HIS A 241 0.12 -13.69 -7.06
CA HIS A 241 1.54 -13.70 -6.73
C HIS A 241 1.94 -12.41 -6.03
N ALA A 242 2.90 -12.52 -5.12
CA ALA A 242 3.54 -11.37 -4.48
C ALA A 242 5.06 -11.57 -4.54
N TRP A 243 5.60 -11.36 -5.73
CA TRP A 243 7.03 -11.52 -6.01
C TRP A 243 7.85 -10.49 -5.26
N PHE A 244 8.90 -10.94 -4.59
CA PHE A 244 9.89 -10.09 -3.94
C PHE A 244 11.29 -10.62 -4.23
N ALA A 245 12.16 -9.74 -4.72
CA ALA A 245 13.55 -10.07 -5.05
C ALA A 245 14.52 -9.15 -4.30
N GLU A 246 15.54 -9.75 -3.66
CA GLU A 246 16.65 -9.05 -3.05
C GLU A 246 17.81 -8.96 -4.02
N HIS A 247 18.28 -7.76 -4.35
CA HIS A 247 19.49 -7.55 -5.12
C HIS A 247 20.74 -7.96 -4.35
N LYS A 248 21.84 -8.26 -5.05
CA LYS A 248 23.12 -8.64 -4.45
C LYS A 248 23.80 -7.53 -3.66
N ASN A 249 23.37 -6.28 -3.83
CA ASN A 249 23.94 -5.12 -3.16
C ASN A 249 22.93 -3.97 -3.02
N THR A 250 23.36 -2.90 -2.36
CA THR A 250 22.52 -1.73 -2.07
C THR A 250 22.27 -0.82 -3.29
N LEU A 251 23.07 -0.92 -4.35
CA LEU A 251 22.89 -0.14 -5.57
C LEU A 251 21.89 -0.79 -6.54
N GLY A 252 21.73 -2.11 -6.43
CA GLY A 252 21.01 -2.95 -7.38
C GLY A 252 21.95 -3.72 -8.29
N SER A 253 21.62 -4.95 -8.62
CA SER A 253 22.42 -5.87 -9.44
C SER A 253 21.94 -6.00 -10.88
N CYS A 254 20.77 -5.42 -11.19
CA CYS A 254 20.20 -5.28 -12.53
C CYS A 254 19.12 -4.19 -12.54
N PRO A 255 18.69 -3.70 -13.71
CA PRO A 255 17.56 -2.80 -13.84
C PRO A 255 16.26 -3.47 -13.37
N GLU A 256 15.55 -2.85 -12.42
CA GLU A 256 14.35 -3.39 -11.78
C GLU A 256 13.19 -3.65 -12.77
N HIS A 257 13.11 -2.85 -13.86
CA HIS A 257 12.09 -3.04 -14.89
C HIS A 257 12.18 -4.39 -15.60
N LEU A 258 13.36 -5.01 -15.64
CA LEU A 258 13.54 -6.34 -16.23
C LEU A 258 12.81 -7.39 -15.40
N PHE A 259 12.93 -7.33 -14.07
CA PHE A 259 12.22 -8.19 -13.14
C PHE A 259 10.70 -8.03 -13.27
N ILE A 260 10.24 -6.77 -13.23
CA ILE A 260 8.81 -6.46 -13.36
C ILE A 260 8.26 -6.95 -14.69
N LYS A 261 8.98 -6.69 -15.82
CA LYS A 261 8.56 -7.11 -17.16
C LYS A 261 8.50 -8.63 -17.29
N ALA A 262 9.45 -9.36 -16.72
CA ALA A 262 9.51 -10.81 -16.80
C ALA A 262 8.32 -11.47 -16.09
N LEU A 263 7.87 -10.89 -14.96
CA LEU A 263 6.80 -11.43 -14.13
C LEU A 263 5.43 -10.74 -14.34
N THR A 264 5.34 -9.78 -15.28
CA THR A 264 4.06 -9.16 -15.64
C THR A 264 3.25 -10.10 -16.53
N PRO A 265 2.02 -10.49 -16.16
CA PRO A 265 1.14 -11.30 -16.97
C PRO A 265 0.84 -10.68 -18.34
N LYS A 266 0.48 -11.52 -19.30
CA LYS A 266 0.10 -11.11 -20.65
C LYS A 266 -1.24 -11.74 -21.00
N VAL A 267 -2.06 -11.01 -21.76
CA VAL A 267 -3.27 -11.59 -22.35
C VAL A 267 -2.86 -12.65 -23.39
N LYS A 268 -3.51 -13.81 -23.32
CA LYS A 268 -3.25 -14.91 -24.27
C LYS A 268 -3.58 -14.51 -25.70
N GLN A 269 -2.86 -15.06 -26.65
CA GLN A 269 -3.07 -14.78 -28.06
C GLN A 269 -4.50 -15.17 -28.50
N GLY A 270 -5.17 -14.25 -29.20
CA GLY A 270 -6.55 -14.46 -29.70
C GLY A 270 -7.63 -14.10 -28.69
N VAL A 271 -7.27 -13.61 -27.50
CA VAL A 271 -8.25 -13.10 -26.52
C VAL A 271 -8.32 -11.58 -26.63
N ASP A 272 -9.43 -11.07 -27.14
CA ASP A 272 -9.66 -9.62 -27.26
C ASP A 272 -10.18 -9.01 -25.96
N ARG A 273 -10.97 -9.77 -25.20
CA ARG A 273 -11.62 -9.32 -23.97
C ARG A 273 -11.48 -10.40 -22.88
N PRO A 274 -10.49 -10.31 -22.03
CA PRO A 274 -10.27 -11.30 -20.98
C PRO A 274 -11.34 -11.18 -19.87
N LEU A 275 -11.92 -12.32 -19.49
CA LEU A 275 -13.03 -12.41 -18.52
C LEU A 275 -12.66 -13.24 -17.29
N SER A 276 -11.50 -13.90 -17.30
CA SER A 276 -10.99 -14.71 -16.20
C SER A 276 -9.46 -14.72 -16.17
N ALA A 277 -8.87 -15.16 -15.07
CA ALA A 277 -7.41 -15.36 -14.95
C ALA A 277 -6.87 -16.35 -15.97
N GLU A 278 -7.71 -17.29 -16.44
CA GLU A 278 -7.35 -18.28 -17.45
C GLU A 278 -7.06 -17.68 -18.82
N ASP A 279 -7.53 -16.45 -19.07
CA ASP A 279 -7.31 -15.71 -20.32
C ASP A 279 -5.93 -15.04 -20.37
N TYR A 280 -5.11 -15.22 -19.33
CA TYR A 280 -3.78 -14.65 -19.24
C TYR A 280 -2.72 -15.74 -19.12
N ASP A 281 -1.53 -15.46 -19.68
CA ASP A 281 -0.29 -16.14 -19.35
C ASP A 281 0.30 -15.44 -18.12
N ILE A 282 0.24 -16.11 -16.97
CA ILE A 282 0.72 -15.60 -15.68
C ILE A 282 2.10 -16.24 -15.41
N PRO A 283 3.20 -15.43 -15.44
CA PRO A 283 4.54 -15.95 -15.25
C PRO A 283 4.79 -16.45 -13.82
N GLY A 284 5.51 -17.56 -13.72
CA GLY A 284 6.06 -18.08 -12.48
C GLY A 284 7.55 -17.76 -12.32
N LYS A 285 8.15 -18.24 -11.23
CA LYS A 285 9.58 -18.00 -10.92
C LYS A 285 10.52 -18.44 -12.04
N ASN A 286 10.21 -19.54 -12.73
CA ASN A 286 11.03 -20.08 -13.80
C ASN A 286 11.11 -19.16 -15.03
N ASP A 287 10.13 -18.27 -15.22
CA ASP A 287 10.10 -17.32 -16.34
C ASP A 287 11.14 -16.20 -16.16
N LEU A 288 11.77 -16.08 -15.02
CA LEU A 288 12.92 -15.21 -14.82
C LEU A 288 14.16 -15.70 -15.58
N GLY A 289 14.30 -16.99 -15.87
CA GLY A 289 15.48 -17.56 -16.53
C GLY A 289 16.78 -17.09 -15.85
N GLU A 290 17.77 -16.69 -16.64
CA GLU A 290 19.07 -16.19 -16.15
C GLU A 290 18.97 -14.91 -15.29
N LEU A 291 17.86 -14.19 -15.35
CA LEU A 291 17.67 -13.00 -14.54
C LEU A 291 17.63 -13.33 -13.04
N GLN A 292 17.19 -14.55 -12.67
CA GLN A 292 17.17 -15.01 -11.29
C GLN A 292 18.56 -14.94 -10.65
N ASP A 293 19.62 -15.25 -11.38
CA ASP A 293 21.01 -15.22 -10.90
C ASP A 293 21.52 -13.83 -10.53
N ARG A 294 20.78 -12.79 -10.91
CA ARG A 294 21.10 -11.41 -10.54
C ARG A 294 20.67 -11.05 -9.12
N PHE A 295 19.85 -11.85 -8.48
CA PHE A 295 19.34 -11.63 -7.14
C PHE A 295 19.99 -12.59 -6.12
N ASN A 296 20.03 -12.18 -4.84
CA ASN A 296 20.37 -13.06 -3.75
C ASN A 296 19.25 -14.06 -3.52
N GLU A 297 18.03 -13.55 -3.60
CA GLU A 297 16.83 -14.34 -3.36
C GLU A 297 15.66 -13.78 -4.20
N VAL A 298 14.81 -14.69 -4.64
CA VAL A 298 13.49 -14.39 -5.22
C VAL A 298 12.46 -15.28 -4.53
N ARG A 299 11.49 -14.65 -3.87
CA ARG A 299 10.36 -15.33 -3.20
C ARG A 299 9.04 -14.92 -3.82
N ASP A 300 8.09 -15.83 -3.83
CA ASP A 300 6.67 -15.52 -3.83
C ASP A 300 6.18 -15.52 -2.39
N LEU A 301 5.63 -14.40 -1.91
CA LEU A 301 5.17 -14.27 -0.54
C LEU A 301 3.82 -14.98 -0.30
N ILE A 302 3.21 -15.58 -1.34
CA ILE A 302 1.96 -16.35 -1.26
C ILE A 302 2.24 -17.83 -1.00
N GLU A 303 3.42 -18.31 -1.38
CA GLU A 303 3.90 -19.67 -1.10
C GLU A 303 4.50 -19.75 0.33
#